data_c453ed6a1e88abe6a0d6bb5109beb874
#
_entry.id   c453ed6a1e88abe6a0d6bb5109beb874
#
_cell.length_a   1.000
_cell.length_b   1.000
_cell.length_c   1.000
_cell.angle_alpha   90.00
_cell.angle_beta   90.00
_cell.angle_gamma   90.00
#
_symmetry.space_group_name_H-M   'P 1'
#
loop_
_entity.id
_entity.type
_entity.pdbx_description
1 polymer ?
#
loop_
_entity_poly.entity_id
_entity_poly.type
_entity_poly.pdbx_seq_one_letter_code
_entity_poly.pdbx_strand_id
1 'polypeptide(L)'
;LVKYEPLLEIARLDSETDDLLLQISLEKEKPLKMQADITEEENMLGKKRALLKKIKLRNKASETSHTQIQDRIKHIHMNMKTPGLAPKAYVAYESELENLEGENKKVEEEIFSDMQKIELLQKDIEKSAKVLEGRLKHLEEVKARSKEAVTALVKEKDNVLTARMQLVSKLSADEIAPYDRLRSSKKKKVLYATDTPACTACGMALPQSFVKQLAAGAEADNCPTCGMLVYWTGGEIL
;
A
#
# COMPACT_ATOMS: atom_id res chain seq x y z
N LEU A 1 -17.20 -45.90 16.85
CA LEU A 1 -17.10 -44.52 16.35
C LEU A 1 -16.28 -43.73 17.32
N VAL A 2 -15.21 -43.14 16.86
CA VAL A 2 -14.26 -42.39 17.70
C VAL A 2 -14.96 -41.09 18.14
N LYS A 3 -15.06 -40.87 19.45
CA LYS A 3 -15.86 -39.75 20.01
C LYS A 3 -15.37 -38.32 19.60
N TYR A 4 -14.13 -38.18 19.10
CA TYR A 4 -13.59 -36.89 18.68
C TYR A 4 -13.76 -36.59 17.16
N GLU A 5 -14.34 -37.52 16.39
CA GLU A 5 -14.54 -37.33 14.94
C GLU A 5 -15.34 -36.06 14.57
N PRO A 6 -16.44 -35.72 15.29
CA PRO A 6 -17.12 -34.45 15.07
C PRO A 6 -16.27 -33.20 15.42
N LEU A 7 -15.41 -33.29 16.43
CA LEU A 7 -14.49 -32.20 16.78
C LEU A 7 -13.42 -31.98 15.73
N LEU A 8 -12.95 -33.04 15.07
CA LEU A 8 -12.02 -32.93 13.94
C LEU A 8 -12.64 -32.17 12.79
N GLU A 9 -13.88 -32.51 12.44
CA GLU A 9 -14.57 -31.84 11.34
C GLU A 9 -14.87 -30.37 11.69
N ILE A 10 -15.27 -30.09 12.93
CA ILE A 10 -15.42 -28.69 13.41
C ILE A 10 -14.09 -27.95 13.32
N ALA A 11 -12.97 -28.58 13.72
CA ALA A 11 -11.65 -27.96 13.65
C ALA A 11 -11.23 -27.68 12.18
N ARG A 12 -11.59 -28.57 11.25
CA ARG A 12 -11.38 -28.38 9.82
C ARG A 12 -12.17 -27.18 9.30
N LEU A 13 -13.46 -27.11 9.61
CA LEU A 13 -14.34 -25.99 9.20
C LEU A 13 -13.90 -24.66 9.82
N ASP A 14 -13.41 -24.68 11.04
CA ASP A 14 -12.86 -23.50 11.68
C ASP A 14 -11.56 -23.02 11.02
N SER A 15 -10.69 -23.95 10.59
CA SER A 15 -9.49 -23.62 9.81
C SER A 15 -9.85 -23.04 8.46
N GLU A 16 -10.81 -23.63 7.77
CA GLU A 16 -11.32 -23.16 6.49
C GLU A 16 -11.93 -21.73 6.62
N THR A 17 -12.66 -21.49 7.72
CA THR A 17 -13.19 -20.16 8.05
C THR A 17 -12.07 -19.14 8.24
N ASP A 18 -10.98 -19.50 8.95
CA ASP A 18 -9.82 -18.61 9.12
C ASP A 18 -9.14 -18.27 7.80
N ASP A 19 -8.99 -19.26 6.93
CA ASP A 19 -8.38 -19.08 5.62
C ASP A 19 -9.25 -18.18 4.72
N LEU A 20 -10.57 -18.35 4.76
CA LEU A 20 -11.51 -17.48 4.05
C LEU A 20 -11.48 -16.05 4.60
N LEU A 21 -11.39 -15.87 5.91
CA LEU A 21 -11.25 -14.55 6.53
C LEU A 21 -9.94 -13.86 6.11
N LEU A 22 -8.85 -14.61 6.02
CA LEU A 22 -7.57 -14.11 5.52
C LEU A 22 -7.69 -13.68 4.06
N GLN A 23 -8.30 -14.51 3.21
CA GLN A 23 -8.51 -14.18 1.79
C GLN A 23 -9.38 -12.93 1.63
N ILE A 24 -10.47 -12.81 2.39
CA ILE A 24 -11.33 -11.61 2.41
C ILE A 24 -10.53 -10.36 2.79
N SER A 25 -9.65 -10.47 3.79
CA SER A 25 -8.78 -9.37 4.21
C SER A 25 -7.83 -8.95 3.10
N LEU A 26 -7.15 -9.91 2.47
CA LEU A 26 -6.22 -9.66 1.36
C LEU A 26 -6.92 -9.04 0.14
N GLU A 27 -8.11 -9.53 -0.20
CA GLU A 27 -8.89 -8.96 -1.30
C GLU A 27 -9.31 -7.50 -1.04
N LYS A 28 -9.69 -7.18 0.20
CA LYS A 28 -10.02 -5.80 0.59
C LYS A 28 -8.81 -4.86 0.60
N GLU A 29 -7.63 -5.37 0.91
CA GLU A 29 -6.40 -4.56 0.92
C GLU A 29 -5.90 -4.15 -0.47
N LYS A 30 -6.15 -4.97 -1.52
CA LYS A 30 -5.68 -4.70 -2.89
C LYS A 30 -6.05 -3.31 -3.40
N PRO A 31 -7.33 -2.91 -3.43
CA PRO A 31 -7.72 -1.59 -3.90
C PRO A 31 -7.22 -0.47 -2.98
N LEU A 32 -7.08 -0.71 -1.68
CA LEU A 32 -6.60 0.29 -0.72
C LEU A 32 -5.12 0.63 -0.95
N LYS A 33 -4.27 -0.39 -1.17
CA LYS A 33 -2.85 -0.20 -1.49
C LYS A 33 -2.71 0.57 -2.80
N MET A 34 -3.43 0.15 -3.83
CA MET A 34 -3.39 0.83 -5.13
C MET A 34 -3.88 2.29 -5.04
N GLN A 35 -4.92 2.56 -4.24
CA GLN A 35 -5.40 3.92 -3.99
C GLN A 35 -4.34 4.79 -3.30
N ALA A 36 -3.60 4.23 -2.34
CA ALA A 36 -2.53 4.95 -1.65
C ALA A 36 -1.41 5.35 -2.63
N ASP A 37 -0.97 4.42 -3.48
CA ASP A 37 0.04 4.68 -4.51
C ASP A 37 -0.42 5.78 -5.48
N ILE A 38 -1.68 5.72 -5.94
CA ILE A 38 -2.27 6.73 -6.84
C ILE A 38 -2.31 8.10 -6.17
N THR A 39 -2.67 8.16 -4.89
CA THR A 39 -2.69 9.42 -4.13
C THR A 39 -1.30 10.04 -4.03
N GLU A 40 -0.26 9.22 -3.88
CA GLU A 40 1.13 9.71 -3.88
C GLU A 40 1.53 10.27 -5.26
N GLU A 41 1.16 9.57 -6.34
CA GLU A 41 1.40 10.05 -7.72
C GLU A 41 0.65 11.36 -8.03
N GLU A 42 -0.60 11.51 -7.57
CA GLU A 42 -1.38 12.75 -7.68
C GLU A 42 -0.68 13.91 -6.98
N ASN A 43 -0.17 13.67 -5.77
CA ASN A 43 0.59 14.66 -5.00
C ASN A 43 1.89 15.05 -5.73
N MET A 44 2.61 14.08 -6.30
CA MET A 44 3.81 14.36 -7.09
C MET A 44 3.50 15.15 -8.35
N LEU A 45 2.43 14.82 -9.05
CA LEU A 45 1.97 15.57 -10.23
C LEU A 45 1.56 17.00 -9.85
N GLY A 46 0.90 17.17 -8.70
CA GLY A 46 0.58 18.48 -8.12
C GLY A 46 1.82 19.34 -7.88
N LYS A 47 2.87 18.77 -7.29
CA LYS A 47 4.17 19.45 -7.08
C LYS A 47 4.82 19.87 -8.41
N LYS A 48 4.83 18.98 -9.42
CA LYS A 48 5.36 19.30 -10.76
C LYS A 48 4.60 20.47 -11.40
N ARG A 49 3.27 20.47 -11.33
CA ARG A 49 2.41 21.57 -11.83
C ARG A 49 2.69 22.90 -11.12
N ALA A 50 2.85 22.86 -9.80
CA ALA A 50 3.21 24.04 -9.01
C ALA A 50 4.59 24.60 -9.41
N LEU A 51 5.58 23.73 -9.59
CA LEU A 51 6.91 24.10 -10.07
C LEU A 51 6.85 24.72 -11.47
N LEU A 52 6.11 24.11 -12.39
CA LEU A 52 5.91 24.67 -13.73
C LEU A 52 5.32 26.09 -13.69
N LYS A 53 4.30 26.29 -12.84
CA LYS A 53 3.71 27.62 -12.66
C LYS A 53 4.74 28.64 -12.15
N LYS A 54 5.57 28.24 -11.17
CA LYS A 54 6.64 29.09 -10.62
C LYS A 54 7.66 29.49 -11.67
N ILE A 55 8.13 28.51 -12.49
CA ILE A 55 9.13 28.79 -13.55
C ILE A 55 8.52 29.68 -14.64
N LYS A 56 7.27 29.46 -15.07
CA LYS A 56 6.58 30.30 -16.05
C LYS A 56 6.43 31.76 -15.56
N LEU A 57 6.12 31.95 -14.28
CA LEU A 57 6.04 33.30 -13.71
C LEU A 57 7.40 34.00 -13.69
N ARG A 58 8.47 33.26 -13.34
CA ARG A 58 9.84 33.79 -13.37
C ARG A 58 10.25 34.15 -14.80
N ASN A 59 10.05 33.24 -15.73
CA ASN A 59 10.37 33.49 -17.15
C ASN A 59 9.66 34.76 -17.68
N LYS A 60 8.37 34.93 -17.37
CA LYS A 60 7.63 36.13 -17.76
C LYS A 60 8.21 37.41 -17.14
N ALA A 61 8.68 37.37 -15.90
CA ALA A 61 9.35 38.49 -15.25
C ALA A 61 10.68 38.82 -15.96
N SER A 62 11.50 37.80 -16.28
CA SER A 62 12.74 37.96 -17.03
C SER A 62 12.49 38.50 -18.44
N GLU A 63 11.45 38.05 -19.16
CA GLU A 63 11.04 38.61 -20.47
C GLU A 63 10.66 40.09 -20.34
N THR A 64 9.97 40.49 -19.28
CA THR A 64 9.63 41.89 -19.03
C THR A 64 10.89 42.72 -18.76
N SER A 65 11.82 42.22 -17.94
CA SER A 65 13.10 42.87 -17.66
C SER A 65 13.93 43.02 -18.95
N HIS A 66 14.01 41.96 -19.76
CA HIS A 66 14.70 42.00 -21.05
C HIS A 66 14.15 43.10 -21.94
N THR A 67 12.83 43.24 -22.05
CA THR A 67 12.19 44.30 -22.85
C THR A 67 12.58 45.68 -22.34
N GLN A 68 12.56 45.89 -21.03
CA GLN A 68 12.92 47.19 -20.39
C GLN A 68 14.40 47.54 -20.66
N ILE A 69 15.32 46.55 -20.55
CA ILE A 69 16.74 46.75 -20.83
C ILE A 69 16.93 47.12 -22.28
N GLN A 70 16.29 46.39 -23.19
CA GLN A 70 16.33 46.67 -24.64
C GLN A 70 15.84 48.07 -25.00
N ASP A 71 14.77 48.53 -24.40
CA ASP A 71 14.23 49.86 -24.62
C ASP A 71 15.17 50.92 -24.07
N ARG A 72 15.83 50.69 -22.92
CA ARG A 72 16.83 51.60 -22.39
C ARG A 72 18.05 51.66 -23.26
N ILE A 73 18.56 50.55 -23.81
CA ILE A 73 19.67 50.50 -24.75
C ILE A 73 19.34 51.34 -26.02
N LYS A 74 18.14 51.13 -26.59
CA LYS A 74 17.67 51.93 -27.75
C LYS A 74 17.67 53.42 -27.44
N HIS A 75 17.13 53.83 -26.26
CA HIS A 75 17.07 55.20 -25.86
C HIS A 75 18.46 55.84 -25.71
N ILE A 76 19.44 55.10 -25.14
CA ILE A 76 20.81 55.59 -25.01
C ILE A 76 21.44 55.77 -26.42
N HIS A 77 21.27 54.80 -27.31
CA HIS A 77 21.77 54.90 -28.71
C HIS A 77 21.17 56.12 -29.42
N MET A 78 19.91 56.48 -29.18
CA MET A 78 19.29 57.69 -29.77
C MET A 78 19.91 58.95 -29.16
N ASN A 79 20.15 59.01 -27.87
CA ASN A 79 20.76 60.14 -27.19
C ASN A 79 22.21 60.39 -27.64
N MET A 80 22.99 59.33 -27.84
CA MET A 80 24.37 59.39 -28.32
C MET A 80 24.47 59.97 -29.74
N LYS A 81 23.40 59.88 -30.52
CA LYS A 81 23.34 60.47 -31.89
C LYS A 81 22.96 61.94 -31.87
N THR A 82 22.67 62.55 -30.72
CA THR A 82 22.23 63.96 -30.60
C THR A 82 23.41 64.87 -30.91
N PRO A 83 23.28 65.84 -31.85
CA PRO A 83 24.36 66.80 -32.16
C PRO A 83 24.70 67.68 -30.94
N GLY A 84 26.02 67.81 -30.65
CA GLY A 84 26.48 68.66 -29.55
C GLY A 84 26.54 67.99 -28.17
N LEU A 85 26.46 66.66 -28.12
CA LEU A 85 26.61 65.89 -26.88
C LEU A 85 28.00 66.15 -26.25
N ALA A 86 28.00 66.50 -24.92
CA ALA A 86 29.24 66.70 -24.21
C ALA A 86 30.11 65.45 -24.10
N PRO A 87 31.44 65.49 -24.26
CA PRO A 87 32.31 64.30 -24.22
C PRO A 87 32.17 63.44 -22.92
N LYS A 88 31.95 64.08 -21.79
CA LYS A 88 31.68 63.40 -20.51
C LYS A 88 30.40 62.58 -20.54
N ALA A 89 29.32 63.11 -21.17
CA ALA A 89 28.04 62.44 -21.30
C ALA A 89 28.14 61.22 -22.23
N TYR A 90 28.95 61.35 -23.30
CA TYR A 90 29.21 60.25 -24.23
C TYR A 90 29.87 59.05 -23.53
N VAL A 91 30.94 59.31 -22.75
CA VAL A 91 31.63 58.26 -21.98
C VAL A 91 30.71 57.60 -20.95
N ALA A 92 29.83 58.43 -20.30
CA ALA A 92 28.86 57.89 -19.36
C ALA A 92 27.87 56.93 -20.04
N TYR A 93 27.38 57.30 -21.25
CA TYR A 93 26.49 56.43 -22.02
C TYR A 93 27.20 55.15 -22.54
N GLU A 94 28.47 55.20 -22.93
CA GLU A 94 29.24 54.01 -23.29
C GLU A 94 29.34 53.04 -22.09
N SER A 95 29.67 53.54 -20.92
CA SER A 95 29.75 52.69 -19.70
C SER A 95 28.39 52.12 -19.32
N GLU A 96 27.30 52.89 -19.45
CA GLU A 96 25.93 52.43 -19.20
C GLU A 96 25.53 51.33 -20.22
N LEU A 97 25.88 51.48 -21.52
CA LEU A 97 25.61 50.48 -22.54
C LEU A 97 26.33 49.19 -22.26
N GLU A 98 27.61 49.20 -21.93
CA GLU A 98 28.38 47.99 -21.62
C GLU A 98 27.74 47.22 -20.44
N ASN A 99 27.32 47.93 -19.39
CA ASN A 99 26.63 47.30 -18.25
C ASN A 99 25.28 46.69 -18.67
N LEU A 100 24.45 47.44 -19.41
CA LEU A 100 23.13 46.99 -19.86
C LEU A 100 23.24 45.81 -20.84
N GLU A 101 24.21 45.81 -21.76
CA GLU A 101 24.45 44.69 -22.67
C GLU A 101 24.89 43.44 -21.89
N GLY A 102 25.75 43.61 -20.88
CA GLY A 102 26.14 42.52 -19.98
C GLY A 102 24.96 41.95 -19.16
N GLU A 103 24.07 42.84 -18.70
CA GLU A 103 22.86 42.44 -17.99
C GLU A 103 21.85 41.75 -18.95
N ASN A 104 21.66 42.32 -20.12
CA ASN A 104 20.79 41.76 -21.14
C ASN A 104 21.16 40.32 -21.50
N LYS A 105 22.46 40.07 -21.71
CA LYS A 105 22.94 38.72 -22.01
C LYS A 105 22.62 37.71 -20.89
N LYS A 106 22.80 38.11 -19.62
CA LYS A 106 22.43 37.25 -18.47
C LYS A 106 20.95 36.93 -18.44
N VAL A 107 20.11 37.93 -18.68
CA VAL A 107 18.64 37.76 -18.70
C VAL A 107 18.22 36.86 -19.86
N GLU A 108 18.84 37.00 -21.05
CA GLU A 108 18.59 36.11 -22.18
C GLU A 108 18.96 34.65 -21.87
N GLU A 109 20.11 34.42 -21.21
CA GLU A 109 20.53 33.08 -20.77
C GLU A 109 19.53 32.48 -19.77
N GLU A 110 19.03 33.29 -18.84
CA GLU A 110 17.99 32.85 -17.88
C GLU A 110 16.69 32.48 -18.56
N ILE A 111 16.20 33.33 -19.49
CA ILE A 111 14.99 33.07 -20.29
C ILE A 111 15.13 31.76 -21.04
N PHE A 112 16.25 31.56 -21.75
CA PHE A 112 16.50 30.34 -22.51
C PHE A 112 16.53 29.09 -21.61
N SER A 113 17.23 29.18 -20.47
CA SER A 113 17.28 28.09 -19.48
C SER A 113 15.88 27.75 -18.93
N ASP A 114 15.09 28.76 -18.63
CA ASP A 114 13.73 28.56 -18.12
C ASP A 114 12.79 27.99 -19.17
N MET A 115 12.91 28.43 -20.43
CA MET A 115 12.14 27.86 -21.55
C MET A 115 12.41 26.35 -21.72
N GLN A 116 13.67 25.95 -21.66
CA GLN A 116 14.04 24.51 -21.72
C GLN A 116 13.41 23.72 -20.57
N LYS A 117 13.51 24.26 -19.33
CA LYS A 117 12.91 23.63 -18.16
C LYS A 117 11.38 23.52 -18.27
N ILE A 118 10.73 24.56 -18.77
CA ILE A 118 9.28 24.59 -19.01
C ILE A 118 8.88 23.49 -19.99
N GLU A 119 9.57 23.36 -21.11
CA GLU A 119 9.27 22.35 -22.13
C GLU A 119 9.43 20.92 -21.60
N LEU A 120 10.55 20.64 -20.93
CA LEU A 120 10.82 19.33 -20.31
C LEU A 120 9.77 18.99 -19.27
N LEU A 121 9.46 19.95 -18.40
CA LEU A 121 8.50 19.72 -17.31
C LEU A 121 7.06 19.56 -17.84
N GLN A 122 6.70 20.26 -18.91
CA GLN A 122 5.39 20.08 -19.55
C GLN A 122 5.24 18.68 -20.15
N LYS A 123 6.26 18.19 -20.85
CA LYS A 123 6.27 16.83 -21.42
C LYS A 123 6.18 15.76 -20.31
N ASP A 124 6.89 15.99 -19.21
CA ASP A 124 6.88 15.06 -18.07
C ASP A 124 5.52 15.05 -17.35
N ILE A 125 4.90 16.22 -17.15
CA ILE A 125 3.56 16.35 -16.59
C ILE A 125 2.52 15.65 -17.48
N GLU A 126 2.61 15.82 -18.80
CA GLU A 126 1.68 15.18 -19.74
C GLU A 126 1.79 13.64 -19.68
N LYS A 127 3.03 13.12 -19.67
CA LYS A 127 3.27 11.68 -19.52
C LYS A 127 2.73 11.15 -18.20
N SER A 128 3.06 11.84 -17.09
CA SER A 128 2.60 11.44 -15.75
C SER A 128 1.07 11.49 -15.64
N ALA A 129 0.41 12.48 -16.24
CA ALA A 129 -1.04 12.59 -16.25
C ALA A 129 -1.72 11.45 -17.01
N LYS A 130 -1.18 11.04 -18.16
CA LYS A 130 -1.69 9.89 -18.94
C LYS A 130 -1.55 8.57 -18.19
N VAL A 131 -0.41 8.36 -17.53
CA VAL A 131 -0.20 7.16 -16.71
C VAL A 131 -1.19 7.13 -15.53
N LEU A 132 -1.35 8.25 -14.84
CA LEU A 132 -2.27 8.39 -13.72
C LEU A 132 -3.72 8.11 -14.14
N GLU A 133 -4.16 8.63 -15.29
CA GLU A 133 -5.50 8.34 -15.84
C GLU A 133 -5.71 6.84 -16.08
N GLY A 134 -4.71 6.17 -16.67
CA GLY A 134 -4.76 4.71 -16.85
C GLY A 134 -4.84 3.95 -15.53
N ARG A 135 -4.07 4.37 -14.52
CA ARG A 135 -4.09 3.74 -13.19
C ARG A 135 -5.42 3.97 -12.46
N LEU A 136 -6.03 5.14 -12.60
CA LEU A 136 -7.36 5.41 -12.05
C LEU A 136 -8.44 4.50 -12.65
N LYS A 137 -8.42 4.31 -13.98
CA LYS A 137 -9.33 3.37 -14.65
C LYS A 137 -9.13 1.94 -14.14
N HIS A 138 -7.87 1.51 -14.04
CA HIS A 138 -7.54 0.18 -13.53
C HIS A 138 -7.95 0.01 -12.06
N LEU A 139 -7.83 1.04 -11.23
CA LEU A 139 -8.30 1.01 -9.84
C LEU A 139 -9.80 0.71 -9.76
N GLU A 140 -10.62 1.32 -10.61
CA GLU A 140 -12.07 1.06 -10.61
C GLU A 140 -12.39 -0.39 -11.02
N GLU A 141 -11.64 -0.95 -11.98
CA GLU A 141 -11.74 -2.38 -12.32
C GLU A 141 -11.34 -3.29 -11.15
N VAL A 142 -10.23 -2.96 -10.48
CA VAL A 142 -9.78 -3.72 -9.30
C VAL A 142 -10.81 -3.63 -8.17
N LYS A 143 -11.38 -2.46 -7.90
CA LYS A 143 -12.45 -2.29 -6.91
C LYS A 143 -13.66 -3.17 -7.22
N ALA A 144 -14.09 -3.20 -8.47
CA ALA A 144 -15.23 -4.02 -8.90
C ALA A 144 -14.96 -5.50 -8.70
N ARG A 145 -13.83 -6.01 -9.21
CA ARG A 145 -13.40 -7.41 -9.06
C ARG A 145 -13.22 -7.82 -7.60
N SER A 146 -12.58 -6.97 -6.80
CA SER A 146 -12.39 -7.21 -5.37
C SER A 146 -13.72 -7.30 -4.62
N LYS A 147 -14.69 -6.46 -4.97
CA LYS A 147 -16.03 -6.49 -4.38
C LYS A 147 -16.74 -7.80 -4.71
N GLU A 148 -16.68 -8.26 -5.95
CA GLU A 148 -17.29 -9.53 -6.39
C GLU A 148 -16.61 -10.71 -5.67
N ALA A 149 -15.28 -10.75 -5.63
CA ALA A 149 -14.51 -11.79 -4.94
C ALA A 149 -14.84 -11.83 -3.44
N VAL A 150 -14.88 -10.68 -2.77
CA VAL A 150 -15.26 -10.59 -1.34
C VAL A 150 -16.69 -11.10 -1.13
N THR A 151 -17.63 -10.77 -2.01
CA THR A 151 -19.01 -11.24 -1.90
C THR A 151 -19.10 -12.76 -2.02
N ALA A 152 -18.35 -13.36 -2.96
CA ALA A 152 -18.28 -14.81 -3.12
C ALA A 152 -17.67 -15.50 -1.89
N LEU A 153 -16.52 -14.99 -1.41
CA LEU A 153 -15.84 -15.52 -0.22
C LEU A 153 -16.68 -15.38 1.05
N VAL A 154 -17.43 -14.30 1.22
CA VAL A 154 -18.35 -14.15 2.36
C VAL A 154 -19.45 -15.18 2.31
N LYS A 155 -20.04 -15.42 1.12
CA LYS A 155 -21.07 -16.47 0.94
C LYS A 155 -20.52 -17.86 1.27
N GLU A 156 -19.31 -18.17 0.81
CA GLU A 156 -18.62 -19.44 1.11
C GLU A 156 -18.37 -19.59 2.61
N LYS A 157 -17.83 -18.56 3.26
CA LYS A 157 -17.65 -18.52 4.73
C LYS A 157 -18.96 -18.77 5.47
N ASP A 158 -20.06 -18.15 5.05
CA ASP A 158 -21.36 -18.32 5.70
C ASP A 158 -21.91 -19.74 5.53
N ASN A 159 -21.63 -20.41 4.39
CA ASN A 159 -21.93 -21.83 4.19
C ASN A 159 -21.12 -22.72 5.15
N VAL A 160 -19.80 -22.46 5.28
CA VAL A 160 -18.92 -23.18 6.21
C VAL A 160 -19.37 -23.01 7.67
N LEU A 161 -19.74 -21.79 8.06
CA LEU A 161 -20.26 -21.52 9.40
C LEU A 161 -21.61 -22.24 9.64
N THR A 162 -22.47 -22.33 8.65
CA THR A 162 -23.73 -23.08 8.74
C THR A 162 -23.47 -24.56 8.94
N ALA A 163 -22.54 -25.15 8.18
CA ALA A 163 -22.12 -26.53 8.35
C ALA A 163 -21.55 -26.79 9.77
N ARG A 164 -20.70 -25.86 10.26
CA ARG A 164 -20.18 -25.90 11.63
C ARG A 164 -21.30 -25.92 12.66
N MET A 165 -22.28 -25.01 12.55
CA MET A 165 -23.41 -24.94 13.48
C MET A 165 -24.23 -26.24 13.50
N GLN A 166 -24.43 -26.86 12.34
CA GLN A 166 -25.12 -28.17 12.24
C GLN A 166 -24.34 -29.30 12.93
N LEU A 167 -23.02 -29.27 12.91
CA LEU A 167 -22.20 -30.24 13.65
C LEU A 167 -22.22 -29.99 15.13
N VAL A 168 -22.07 -28.74 15.54
CA VAL A 168 -22.15 -28.35 16.98
C VAL A 168 -23.47 -28.72 17.59
N SER A 169 -24.60 -28.59 16.86
CA SER A 169 -25.91 -28.96 17.36
C SER A 169 -26.08 -30.46 17.65
N LYS A 170 -25.17 -31.31 17.18
CA LYS A 170 -25.16 -32.75 17.43
C LYS A 170 -24.30 -33.15 18.66
N LEU A 171 -23.55 -32.20 19.20
CA LEU A 171 -22.69 -32.38 20.37
C LEU A 171 -23.38 -31.85 21.64
N SER A 172 -23.05 -32.44 22.77
CA SER A 172 -23.42 -31.86 24.08
C SER A 172 -22.55 -30.63 24.39
N ALA A 173 -23.05 -29.78 25.27
CA ALA A 173 -22.30 -28.61 25.74
C ALA A 173 -20.94 -28.98 26.34
N ASP A 174 -20.85 -30.08 27.05
CA ASP A 174 -19.63 -30.53 27.70
C ASP A 174 -18.57 -31.03 26.71
N GLU A 175 -18.99 -31.58 25.53
CA GLU A 175 -18.09 -32.05 24.50
C GLU A 175 -17.45 -30.90 23.69
N ILE A 176 -18.20 -29.82 23.44
CA ILE A 176 -17.69 -28.69 22.65
C ILE A 176 -17.03 -27.61 23.50
N ALA A 177 -17.41 -27.41 24.76
CA ALA A 177 -16.94 -26.30 25.59
C ALA A 177 -15.41 -26.23 25.76
N PRO A 178 -14.64 -27.33 25.91
CA PRO A 178 -13.18 -27.28 25.99
C PRO A 178 -12.56 -26.74 24.68
N TYR A 179 -13.09 -27.18 23.56
CA TYR A 179 -12.63 -26.71 22.23
C TYR A 179 -12.93 -25.22 22.04
N ASP A 180 -14.16 -24.77 22.23
CA ASP A 180 -14.58 -23.39 22.05
C ASP A 180 -13.83 -22.43 23.00
N ARG A 181 -13.54 -22.86 24.24
CA ARG A 181 -12.73 -22.07 25.18
C ARG A 181 -11.31 -21.82 24.65
N LEU A 182 -10.68 -22.85 24.12
CA LEU A 182 -9.34 -22.73 23.53
C LEU A 182 -9.37 -21.89 22.25
N ARG A 183 -10.36 -22.10 21.41
CA ARG A 183 -10.54 -21.36 20.16
C ARG A 183 -10.76 -19.87 20.41
N SER A 184 -11.60 -19.51 21.39
CA SER A 184 -11.87 -18.11 21.77
C SER A 184 -10.64 -17.38 22.31
N SER A 185 -9.63 -18.10 22.82
CA SER A 185 -8.36 -17.52 23.26
C SER A 185 -7.43 -17.08 22.10
N LYS A 186 -7.94 -16.92 20.88
CA LYS A 186 -7.26 -16.50 19.63
C LYS A 186 -6.22 -17.49 19.10
N LYS A 187 -6.27 -18.73 19.48
CA LYS A 187 -5.41 -19.78 18.92
C LYS A 187 -6.07 -20.36 17.67
N LYS A 188 -5.41 -20.23 16.51
CA LYS A 188 -5.95 -20.71 15.23
C LYS A 188 -6.15 -22.22 15.21
N LYS A 189 -5.17 -23.00 15.71
CA LYS A 189 -5.25 -24.45 15.83
C LYS A 189 -5.23 -24.82 17.31
N VAL A 190 -6.21 -25.59 17.74
CA VAL A 190 -6.39 -25.99 19.16
C VAL A 190 -6.47 -27.49 19.35
N LEU A 191 -6.64 -28.25 18.28
CA LEU A 191 -6.76 -29.71 18.27
C LEU A 191 -5.59 -30.32 17.50
N TYR A 192 -4.83 -31.22 18.12
CA TYR A 192 -3.59 -31.77 17.61
C TYR A 192 -3.59 -33.32 17.66
N ALA A 193 -3.25 -33.93 16.52
CA ALA A 193 -3.00 -35.36 16.47
C ALA A 193 -1.64 -35.68 17.09
N THR A 194 -1.55 -36.80 17.81
CA THR A 194 -0.26 -37.38 18.22
C THR A 194 -0.26 -38.88 18.05
N ASP A 195 0.85 -39.43 17.56
CA ASP A 195 1.14 -40.84 17.36
C ASP A 195 2.35 -41.31 18.18
N THR A 196 2.96 -40.39 18.92
CA THR A 196 4.12 -40.61 19.79
C THR A 196 3.82 -40.09 21.19
N PRO A 197 4.54 -40.54 22.24
CA PRO A 197 4.35 -40.03 23.60
C PRO A 197 4.89 -38.60 23.78
N ALA A 198 4.60 -37.73 22.80
CA ALA A 198 4.94 -36.30 22.81
C ALA A 198 3.79 -35.49 22.28
N CYS A 199 3.57 -34.31 22.84
CA CYS A 199 2.54 -33.36 22.38
C CYS A 199 3.03 -32.67 21.11
N THR A 200 2.33 -32.83 20.00
CA THR A 200 2.68 -32.17 18.70
C THR A 200 2.45 -30.65 18.71
N ALA A 201 1.73 -30.12 19.71
CA ALA A 201 1.53 -28.69 19.88
C ALA A 201 2.72 -27.97 20.54
N CYS A 202 3.35 -28.62 21.56
CA CYS A 202 4.43 -27.99 22.34
C CYS A 202 5.74 -28.78 22.36
N GLY A 203 5.79 -29.99 21.77
CA GLY A 203 6.97 -30.84 21.75
C GLY A 203 7.32 -31.57 23.06
N MET A 204 6.57 -31.32 24.14
CA MET A 204 6.85 -31.92 25.45
C MET A 204 6.37 -33.35 25.52
N ALA A 205 7.14 -34.22 26.24
CA ALA A 205 6.76 -35.59 26.52
C ALA A 205 5.46 -35.63 27.33
N LEU A 206 4.58 -36.55 26.94
CA LEU A 206 3.31 -36.80 27.64
C LEU A 206 3.50 -37.90 28.67
N PRO A 207 2.88 -37.80 29.86
CA PRO A 207 2.88 -38.88 30.87
C PRO A 207 2.33 -40.17 30.26
N GLN A 208 2.95 -41.31 30.60
CA GLN A 208 2.55 -42.59 30.03
C GLN A 208 1.09 -42.97 30.33
N SER A 209 0.59 -42.61 31.54
CA SER A 209 -0.83 -42.76 31.88
C SER A 209 -1.75 -41.97 30.97
N PHE A 210 -1.38 -40.73 30.64
CA PHE A 210 -2.12 -39.87 29.75
C PHE A 210 -2.14 -40.43 28.30
N VAL A 211 -0.99 -40.91 27.81
CA VAL A 211 -0.90 -41.55 26.48
C VAL A 211 -1.76 -42.82 26.41
N LYS A 212 -1.74 -43.66 27.44
CA LYS A 212 -2.61 -44.86 27.53
C LYS A 212 -4.10 -44.49 27.54
N GLN A 213 -4.47 -43.41 28.25
CA GLN A 213 -5.84 -42.91 28.26
C GLN A 213 -6.28 -42.42 26.84
N LEU A 214 -5.43 -41.66 26.13
CA LEU A 214 -5.71 -41.24 24.79
C LEU A 214 -5.80 -42.42 23.80
N ALA A 215 -4.89 -43.39 23.92
CA ALA A 215 -4.83 -44.57 23.07
C ALA A 215 -5.99 -45.58 23.27
N ALA A 216 -6.57 -45.59 24.46
CA ALA A 216 -7.76 -46.42 24.77
C ALA A 216 -9.02 -45.97 24.01
N GLY A 217 -8.91 -45.03 23.07
CA GLY A 217 -10.02 -44.48 22.27
C GLY A 217 -10.90 -43.52 23.06
N ALA A 218 -10.33 -42.97 24.13
CA ALA A 218 -10.93 -41.90 24.88
C ALA A 218 -11.07 -40.62 23.99
N GLU A 219 -11.73 -39.66 24.56
CA GLU A 219 -11.93 -38.34 23.95
C GLU A 219 -10.59 -37.60 23.80
N ALA A 220 -10.56 -36.57 22.95
CA ALA A 220 -9.45 -35.63 22.94
C ALA A 220 -9.36 -34.95 24.34
N ASP A 221 -8.15 -34.84 24.88
CA ASP A 221 -7.94 -34.29 26.22
C ASP A 221 -6.85 -33.20 26.20
N ASN A 222 -6.83 -32.38 27.24
CA ASN A 222 -5.92 -31.25 27.34
C ASN A 222 -4.49 -31.71 27.69
N CYS A 223 -3.53 -31.35 26.85
CA CYS A 223 -2.12 -31.55 27.19
C CYS A 223 -1.80 -30.90 28.55
N PRO A 224 -1.22 -31.66 29.52
CA PRO A 224 -0.93 -31.13 30.83
C PRO A 224 0.08 -29.98 30.85
N THR A 225 0.89 -29.84 29.79
CA THR A 225 1.92 -28.81 29.70
C THR A 225 1.42 -27.52 29.03
N CYS A 226 0.73 -27.62 27.88
CA CYS A 226 0.35 -26.45 27.08
C CYS A 226 -1.15 -26.18 27.01
N GLY A 227 -1.97 -27.14 27.55
CA GLY A 227 -3.43 -27.01 27.58
C GLY A 227 -4.14 -27.16 26.23
N MET A 228 -3.41 -27.47 25.12
CA MET A 228 -4.03 -27.78 23.83
C MET A 228 -4.72 -29.13 23.85
N LEU A 229 -5.81 -29.27 23.12
CA LEU A 229 -6.46 -30.55 22.92
C LEU A 229 -5.57 -31.44 22.05
N VAL A 230 -5.34 -32.67 22.53
CA VAL A 230 -4.60 -33.71 21.81
C VAL A 230 -5.46 -34.97 21.71
N TYR A 231 -5.34 -35.67 20.60
CA TYR A 231 -5.99 -36.95 20.35
C TYR A 231 -4.99 -37.95 19.77
N TRP A 232 -5.22 -39.22 20.02
CA TRP A 232 -4.32 -40.29 19.62
C TRP A 232 -4.63 -40.81 18.21
N THR A 233 -3.61 -40.88 17.34
CA THR A 233 -3.68 -41.45 15.98
C THR A 233 -2.73 -42.65 15.79
N GLY A 234 -1.91 -42.96 16.80
CA GLY A 234 -1.01 -44.12 16.78
C GLY A 234 -1.73 -45.43 16.98
N GLY A 235 -1.01 -46.55 16.82
CA GLY A 235 -1.51 -47.89 17.08
C GLY A 235 -1.73 -48.19 18.59
N GLU A 236 -2.12 -49.44 18.88
CA GLU A 236 -2.26 -49.90 20.28
C GLU A 236 -0.93 -49.77 21.04
N ILE A 237 -1.01 -49.22 22.24
CA ILE A 237 0.13 -49.12 23.16
C ILE A 237 0.05 -50.35 24.09
N LEU A 238 0.98 -51.25 23.93
CA LEU A 238 1.16 -52.46 24.79
C LEU A 238 1.59 -52.07 26.22
#